data_0c7a808e079811da0863115ed3bc7594
#
_entry.id   0c7a808e079811da0863115ed3bc7594
#
_cell.length_a   1.000
_cell.length_b   1.000
_cell.length_c   1.000
_cell.angle_alpha   90.00
_cell.angle_beta   90.00
_cell.angle_gamma   90.00
#
_symmetry.space_group_name_H-M   'P 1'
#
loop_
_entity.id
_entity.type
_entity.pdbx_description
1 polymer ?
#
loop_
_entity_poly.entity_id
_entity_poly.type
_entity_poly.pdbx_seq_one_letter_code
_entity_poly.pdbx_strand_id
1 'polypeptide(L)'
;ELLDWLATEFVRSGWDVKHIIRLIVTSSTYRQSSRVTKELYNKDPENRLLARGSRYRLAGEFIRDIALQSSGLLVSKIGGISVRPYHPAGLWEEIGFGGEFSAQTYVQDHGESLYRRGMYTFWKRTCPPPSLATFDAPEREFCIVRRSVTNTPLQALVLMNDPTFVEASRKLAERLITEGGSVTKQRIQFAY
;
A
#
# COMPACT_ATOMS: atom_id res chain seq x y z
N GLU A 1 -18.24 -19.16 -14.46
CA GLU A 1 -19.51 -18.38 -14.54
C GLU A 1 -19.28 -16.88 -14.24
N LEU A 2 -18.84 -16.49 -12.99
CA LEU A 2 -18.62 -15.08 -12.65
C LEU A 2 -17.54 -14.44 -13.56
N LEU A 3 -16.43 -15.13 -13.77
CA LEU A 3 -15.34 -14.64 -14.62
C LEU A 3 -15.79 -14.50 -16.07
N ASP A 4 -16.56 -15.46 -16.58
CA ASP A 4 -17.09 -15.44 -17.95
C ASP A 4 -18.09 -14.28 -18.11
N TRP A 5 -18.93 -14.07 -17.10
CA TRP A 5 -19.85 -12.93 -17.09
C TRP A 5 -19.09 -11.59 -17.10
N LEU A 6 -18.05 -11.43 -16.23
CA LEU A 6 -17.21 -10.23 -16.23
C LEU A 6 -16.51 -10.00 -17.56
N ALA A 7 -16.02 -11.08 -18.21
CA ALA A 7 -15.39 -10.99 -19.52
C ALA A 7 -16.39 -10.51 -20.58
N THR A 8 -17.60 -11.04 -20.57
CA THR A 8 -18.66 -10.63 -21.48
C THR A 8 -19.05 -9.17 -21.26
N GLU A 9 -19.21 -8.76 -20.01
CA GLU A 9 -19.53 -7.38 -19.66
C GLU A 9 -18.40 -6.40 -20.01
N PHE A 10 -17.14 -6.84 -19.90
CA PHE A 10 -15.98 -6.05 -20.29
C PHE A 10 -15.99 -5.76 -21.81
N VAL A 11 -16.26 -6.77 -22.63
CA VAL A 11 -16.41 -6.58 -24.09
C VAL A 11 -17.61 -5.68 -24.40
N ARG A 12 -18.76 -5.94 -23.75
CA ARG A 12 -20.01 -5.21 -23.94
C ARG A 12 -19.90 -3.72 -23.56
N SER A 13 -19.12 -3.40 -22.52
CA SER A 13 -18.86 -2.01 -22.11
C SER A 13 -17.84 -1.28 -22.99
N GLY A 14 -17.38 -1.88 -24.08
CA GLY A 14 -16.38 -1.30 -24.97
C GLY A 14 -14.96 -1.34 -24.38
N TRP A 15 -14.62 -2.39 -23.63
CA TRP A 15 -13.32 -2.58 -22.97
C TRP A 15 -13.03 -1.54 -21.89
N ASP A 16 -14.08 -1.03 -21.22
CA ASP A 16 -13.96 -0.04 -20.15
C ASP A 16 -13.51 -0.69 -18.82
N VAL A 17 -12.22 -0.60 -18.53
CA VAL A 17 -11.62 -1.10 -17.28
C VAL A 17 -12.22 -0.42 -16.07
N LYS A 18 -12.51 0.89 -16.14
CA LYS A 18 -13.08 1.64 -15.00
C LYS A 18 -14.51 1.21 -14.71
N HIS A 19 -15.28 0.87 -15.74
CA HIS A 19 -16.61 0.30 -15.58
C HIS A 19 -16.57 -1.00 -14.79
N ILE A 20 -15.71 -1.95 -15.18
CA ILE A 20 -15.54 -3.23 -14.46
C ILE A 20 -15.09 -3.03 -13.02
N ILE A 21 -14.09 -2.16 -12.78
CA ILE A 21 -13.66 -1.86 -11.40
C ILE A 21 -14.81 -1.29 -10.59
N ARG A 22 -15.56 -0.33 -11.13
CA ARG A 22 -16.74 0.26 -10.45
C ARG A 22 -17.78 -0.81 -10.12
N LEU A 23 -18.07 -1.68 -11.06
CA LEU A 23 -19.02 -2.79 -10.90
C LEU A 23 -18.61 -3.72 -9.75
N ILE A 24 -17.33 -4.08 -9.68
CA ILE A 24 -16.78 -4.91 -8.60
C ILE A 24 -16.89 -4.19 -7.25
N VAL A 25 -16.35 -2.97 -7.11
CA VAL A 25 -16.26 -2.28 -5.82
C VAL A 25 -17.61 -1.81 -5.28
N THR A 26 -18.62 -1.63 -6.14
CA THR A 26 -19.98 -1.28 -5.72
C THR A 26 -20.87 -2.50 -5.46
N SER A 27 -20.41 -3.71 -5.79
CA SER A 27 -21.18 -4.93 -5.58
C SER A 27 -21.42 -5.20 -4.08
N SER A 28 -22.57 -5.79 -3.77
CA SER A 28 -22.89 -6.21 -2.40
C SER A 28 -21.85 -7.19 -1.86
N THR A 29 -21.32 -8.08 -2.68
CA THR A 29 -20.28 -9.04 -2.34
C THR A 29 -18.99 -8.36 -1.89
N TYR A 30 -18.52 -7.35 -2.63
CA TYR A 30 -17.30 -6.61 -2.28
C TYR A 30 -17.47 -5.78 -0.99
N ARG A 31 -18.66 -5.21 -0.80
CA ARG A 31 -18.98 -4.32 0.33
C ARG A 31 -19.39 -5.03 1.61
N GLN A 32 -19.33 -6.35 1.65
CA GLN A 32 -19.64 -7.12 2.84
C GLN A 32 -18.67 -6.85 3.99
N SER A 33 -19.18 -6.95 5.21
CA SER A 33 -18.33 -6.94 6.41
C SER A 33 -17.38 -8.14 6.42
N SER A 34 -16.16 -7.94 6.90
CA SER A 34 -15.20 -9.02 7.15
C SER A 34 -15.43 -9.74 8.49
N ARG A 35 -16.44 -9.34 9.26
CA ARG A 35 -16.80 -10.01 10.52
C ARG A 35 -17.31 -11.41 10.21
N VAL A 36 -16.88 -12.39 11.01
CA VAL A 36 -17.27 -13.77 10.87
C VAL A 36 -17.91 -14.26 12.18
N THR A 37 -19.07 -14.90 12.08
CA THR A 37 -19.66 -15.65 13.19
C THR A 37 -19.12 -17.08 13.21
N LYS A 38 -19.15 -17.72 14.36
CA LYS A 38 -18.70 -19.13 14.49
C LYS A 38 -19.47 -20.06 13.55
N GLU A 39 -20.74 -19.81 13.34
CA GLU A 39 -21.60 -20.58 12.43
C GLU A 39 -21.18 -20.41 10.98
N LEU A 40 -20.95 -19.18 10.55
CA LEU A 40 -20.50 -18.88 9.20
C LEU A 40 -19.10 -19.45 8.93
N TYR A 41 -18.20 -19.37 9.92
CA TYR A 41 -16.87 -19.96 9.82
C TYR A 41 -16.95 -21.49 9.67
N ASN A 42 -17.81 -22.17 10.44
CA ASN A 42 -17.96 -23.62 10.37
C ASN A 42 -18.57 -24.08 9.04
N LYS A 43 -19.47 -23.29 8.44
CA LYS A 43 -20.11 -23.62 7.14
C LYS A 43 -19.19 -23.38 5.95
N ASP A 44 -18.41 -22.32 5.98
CA ASP A 44 -17.53 -21.94 4.89
C ASP A 44 -16.22 -21.32 5.43
N PRO A 45 -15.29 -22.15 5.94
CA PRO A 45 -14.03 -21.67 6.50
C PRO A 45 -13.20 -20.85 5.49
N GLU A 46 -13.18 -21.30 4.24
CA GLU A 46 -12.38 -20.71 3.15
C GLU A 46 -13.07 -19.52 2.45
N ASN A 47 -14.28 -19.16 2.87
CA ASN A 47 -15.08 -18.12 2.23
C ASN A 47 -15.33 -18.35 0.72
N ARG A 48 -15.52 -19.58 0.30
CA ARG A 48 -15.76 -19.95 -1.10
C ARG A 48 -17.09 -19.42 -1.62
N LEU A 49 -18.07 -19.28 -0.74
CA LEU A 49 -19.41 -18.75 -1.05
C LEU A 49 -19.46 -17.23 -1.00
N LEU A 50 -18.34 -16.55 -0.74
CA LEU A 50 -18.21 -15.09 -0.69
C LEU A 50 -19.24 -14.45 0.28
N ALA A 51 -19.51 -15.10 1.40
CA ALA A 51 -20.49 -14.65 2.39
C ALA A 51 -19.95 -13.56 3.34
N ARG A 52 -18.67 -13.21 3.22
CA ARG A 52 -17.98 -12.16 4.00
C ARG A 52 -16.87 -11.52 3.21
N GLY A 53 -16.51 -10.30 3.57
CA GLY A 53 -15.31 -9.63 3.01
C GLY A 53 -14.04 -10.38 3.39
N SER A 54 -13.08 -10.43 2.47
CA SER A 54 -11.76 -11.02 2.73
C SER A 54 -10.96 -10.19 3.73
N ARG A 55 -10.13 -10.86 4.54
CA ARG A 55 -9.19 -10.23 5.47
C ARG A 55 -7.78 -10.65 5.11
N TYR A 56 -7.09 -9.79 4.40
CA TYR A 56 -5.68 -9.98 4.08
C TYR A 56 -4.94 -8.65 4.18
N ARG A 57 -3.66 -8.72 4.45
CA ARG A 57 -2.80 -7.55 4.50
C ARG A 57 -2.58 -7.00 3.08
N LEU A 58 -2.59 -5.69 2.95
CA LEU A 58 -2.27 -5.01 1.70
C LEU A 58 -0.79 -5.18 1.34
N ALA A 59 -0.48 -5.04 0.06
CA ALA A 59 0.91 -4.99 -0.42
C ALA A 59 1.62 -3.73 0.13
N GLY A 60 2.95 -3.82 0.28
CA GLY A 60 3.76 -2.76 0.89
C GLY A 60 3.57 -1.40 0.26
N GLU A 61 3.43 -1.35 -1.06
CA GLU A 61 3.18 -0.10 -1.80
C GLU A 61 1.87 0.57 -1.38
N PHE A 62 0.81 -0.22 -1.16
CA PHE A 62 -0.50 0.30 -0.71
C PHE A 62 -0.48 0.71 0.77
N ILE A 63 0.28 0.02 1.63
CA ILE A 63 0.46 0.42 3.03
C ILE A 63 1.06 1.82 3.08
N ARG A 64 2.10 2.07 2.29
CA ARG A 64 2.70 3.40 2.15
C ARG A 64 1.70 4.42 1.58
N ASP A 65 1.03 4.09 0.49
CA ASP A 65 0.09 4.99 -0.17
C ASP A 65 -1.07 5.39 0.75
N ILE A 66 -1.60 4.47 1.55
CA ILE A 66 -2.66 4.75 2.53
C ILE A 66 -2.16 5.68 3.63
N ALA A 67 -0.96 5.46 4.16
CA ALA A 67 -0.38 6.34 5.18
C ALA A 67 -0.24 7.79 4.65
N LEU A 68 0.28 7.95 3.43
CA LEU A 68 0.40 9.24 2.78
C LEU A 68 -0.96 9.87 2.44
N GLN A 69 -1.93 9.08 1.98
CA GLN A 69 -3.27 9.54 1.67
C GLN A 69 -4.01 10.02 2.92
N SER A 70 -4.01 9.24 3.98
CA SER A 70 -4.69 9.57 5.24
C SER A 70 -4.12 10.83 5.88
N SER A 71 -2.80 11.01 5.79
CA SER A 71 -2.11 12.20 6.30
C SER A 71 -2.26 13.44 5.42
N GLY A 72 -2.76 13.29 4.18
CA GLY A 72 -2.84 14.38 3.21
C GLY A 72 -1.52 14.70 2.51
N LEU A 73 -0.49 13.88 2.70
CA LEU A 73 0.83 14.08 2.07
C LEU A 73 0.91 13.51 0.66
N LEU A 74 0.00 12.61 0.26
CA LEU A 74 0.11 11.91 -1.01
C LEU A 74 0.08 12.85 -2.22
N VAL A 75 1.12 12.75 -3.03
CA VAL A 75 1.19 13.43 -4.33
C VAL A 75 0.68 12.49 -5.43
N SER A 76 -0.52 12.78 -5.97
CA SER A 76 -1.23 11.94 -6.96
C SER A 76 -0.74 12.10 -8.40
N LYS A 77 0.40 12.74 -8.63
CA LYS A 77 0.96 12.95 -9.97
C LYS A 77 1.22 11.62 -10.67
N ILE A 78 0.69 11.44 -11.88
CA ILE A 78 0.86 10.24 -12.70
C ILE A 78 2.02 10.45 -13.68
N GLY A 79 2.83 9.40 -13.88
CA GLY A 79 3.97 9.41 -14.82
C GLY A 79 5.19 10.14 -14.27
N GLY A 80 6.21 10.27 -15.10
CA GLY A 80 7.50 10.86 -14.74
C GLY A 80 8.52 9.83 -14.23
N ILE A 81 9.68 10.33 -13.82
CA ILE A 81 10.78 9.51 -13.31
C ILE A 81 10.48 8.92 -11.95
N SER A 82 11.19 7.85 -11.59
CA SER A 82 11.15 7.27 -10.24
C SER A 82 11.72 8.23 -9.21
N VAL A 83 11.28 8.11 -7.97
CA VAL A 83 11.65 8.97 -6.84
C VAL A 83 12.40 8.18 -5.77
N ARG A 84 13.25 8.88 -5.02
CA ARG A 84 14.06 8.35 -3.92
C ARG A 84 13.58 8.94 -2.59
N PRO A 85 12.57 8.34 -1.95
CA PRO A 85 12.06 8.78 -0.66
C PRO A 85 13.07 8.49 0.46
N TYR A 86 12.66 8.61 1.73
CA TYR A 86 13.49 8.29 2.88
C TYR A 86 14.10 6.89 2.78
N HIS A 87 15.39 6.80 3.09
CA HIS A 87 16.16 5.56 3.08
C HIS A 87 17.24 5.66 4.17
N PRO A 88 17.55 4.57 4.89
CA PRO A 88 18.64 4.57 5.86
C PRO A 88 19.97 5.00 5.23
N ALA A 89 20.65 5.93 5.88
CA ALA A 89 21.96 6.39 5.42
C ALA A 89 22.99 5.24 5.45
N GLY A 90 23.89 5.23 4.47
CA GLY A 90 24.99 4.26 4.38
C GLY A 90 24.60 2.89 3.84
N LEU A 91 23.30 2.57 3.72
CA LEU A 91 22.86 1.23 3.33
C LEU A 91 23.31 0.84 1.91
N TRP A 92 23.30 1.79 0.97
CA TRP A 92 23.74 1.49 -0.39
C TRP A 92 25.24 1.29 -0.48
N GLU A 93 26.00 2.03 0.30
CA GLU A 93 27.45 1.96 0.39
C GLU A 93 27.90 0.63 1.01
N GLU A 94 27.18 0.14 2.02
CA GLU A 94 27.48 -1.15 2.67
C GLU A 94 27.21 -2.35 1.75
N ILE A 95 26.15 -2.29 0.95
CA ILE A 95 25.73 -3.38 0.06
C ILE A 95 26.39 -3.25 -1.34
N GLY A 96 26.90 -2.08 -1.68
CA GLY A 96 27.56 -1.83 -2.96
C GLY A 96 28.98 -2.41 -3.00
N PHE A 97 29.32 -3.06 -4.12
CA PHE A 97 30.68 -3.55 -4.34
C PHE A 97 31.61 -2.41 -4.78
N GLY A 98 32.38 -1.83 -3.85
CA GLY A 98 33.48 -0.90 -4.12
C GLY A 98 33.09 0.50 -4.63
N GLY A 99 33.81 1.54 -4.19
CA GLY A 99 33.45 2.94 -4.25
C GLY A 99 33.55 3.67 -5.60
N GLU A 100 33.56 2.96 -6.72
CA GLU A 100 33.85 3.60 -8.03
C GLU A 100 32.64 3.80 -8.96
N PHE A 101 31.45 3.27 -8.59
CA PHE A 101 30.26 3.42 -9.44
C PHE A 101 29.29 4.47 -8.90
N SER A 102 28.89 5.41 -9.74
CA SER A 102 27.93 6.48 -9.41
C SER A 102 26.57 5.98 -8.88
N ALA A 103 26.25 4.70 -9.07
CA ALA A 103 25.01 4.06 -8.58
C ALA A 103 25.09 3.59 -7.12
N GLN A 104 26.14 3.90 -6.39
CA GLN A 104 26.34 3.43 -5.01
C GLN A 104 25.86 4.41 -3.95
N THR A 105 25.76 5.68 -4.29
CA THR A 105 25.32 6.70 -3.35
C THR A 105 23.81 6.92 -3.49
N TYR A 106 23.09 6.81 -2.38
CA TYR A 106 21.69 7.16 -2.34
C TYR A 106 21.53 8.67 -2.15
N VAL A 107 21.11 9.35 -3.20
CA VAL A 107 20.74 10.77 -3.11
C VAL A 107 19.24 10.85 -2.93
N GLN A 108 18.80 11.18 -1.71
CA GLN A 108 17.39 11.34 -1.37
C GLN A 108 16.78 12.53 -2.09
N ASP A 109 15.59 12.35 -2.63
CA ASP A 109 14.79 13.45 -3.16
C ASP A 109 14.20 14.32 -2.05
N HIS A 110 13.68 15.48 -2.41
CA HIS A 110 13.08 16.46 -1.50
C HIS A 110 11.71 16.94 -2.00
N GLY A 111 10.96 17.60 -1.12
CA GLY A 111 9.65 18.16 -1.44
C GLY A 111 8.64 17.10 -1.87
N GLU A 112 7.85 17.39 -2.87
CA GLU A 112 6.76 16.51 -3.35
C GLU A 112 7.23 15.11 -3.77
N SER A 113 8.48 14.95 -4.20
CA SER A 113 9.05 13.67 -4.61
C SER A 113 9.10 12.65 -3.46
N LEU A 114 9.18 13.08 -2.21
CA LEU A 114 9.13 12.22 -1.03
C LEU A 114 7.77 11.52 -0.86
N TYR A 115 6.71 12.11 -1.38
CA TYR A 115 5.33 11.72 -1.08
C TYR A 115 4.59 11.13 -2.29
N ARG A 116 5.30 10.79 -3.35
CA ARG A 116 4.71 10.09 -4.48
C ARG A 116 4.29 8.67 -4.10
N ARG A 117 3.36 8.10 -4.87
CA ARG A 117 2.89 6.73 -4.68
C ARG A 117 4.03 5.73 -4.65
N GLY A 118 3.90 4.70 -3.83
CA GLY A 118 4.90 3.65 -3.65
C GLY A 118 5.38 2.99 -4.95
N MET A 119 4.50 2.93 -5.98
CA MET A 119 4.87 2.40 -7.29
C MET A 119 5.97 3.20 -8.02
N TYR A 120 6.16 4.47 -7.69
CA TYR A 120 7.20 5.32 -8.27
C TYR A 120 8.52 5.28 -7.50
N THR A 121 8.58 4.57 -6.38
CA THR A 121 9.81 4.43 -5.59
C THR A 121 10.90 3.77 -6.44
N PHE A 122 12.07 4.39 -6.49
CA PHE A 122 13.24 3.85 -7.19
C PHE A 122 13.62 2.50 -6.58
N TRP A 123 13.84 1.51 -7.44
CA TRP A 123 14.13 0.14 -7.04
C TRP A 123 15.51 -0.28 -7.52
N LYS A 124 16.44 -0.42 -6.58
CA LYS A 124 17.73 -1.07 -6.82
C LYS A 124 17.61 -2.53 -6.39
N ARG A 125 17.81 -3.47 -7.32
CA ARG A 125 17.61 -4.91 -7.04
C ARG A 125 18.50 -5.44 -5.92
N THR A 126 19.76 -4.99 -5.89
CA THR A 126 20.72 -5.37 -4.84
C THR A 126 20.42 -4.74 -3.48
N CYS A 127 19.65 -3.65 -3.45
CA CYS A 127 19.27 -2.95 -2.24
C CYS A 127 17.84 -2.41 -2.37
N PRO A 128 16.81 -3.27 -2.27
CA PRO A 128 15.42 -2.83 -2.35
C PRO A 128 15.07 -1.89 -1.19
N PRO A 129 14.08 -1.01 -1.34
CA PRO A 129 13.63 -0.12 -0.26
C PRO A 129 13.23 -0.93 0.98
N PRO A 130 13.89 -0.76 2.15
CA PRO A 130 13.71 -1.62 3.31
C PRO A 130 12.27 -1.66 3.84
N SER A 131 11.59 -0.51 3.87
CA SER A 131 10.20 -0.42 4.31
C SER A 131 9.26 -1.21 3.39
N LEU A 132 9.48 -1.22 2.08
CA LEU A 132 8.68 -2.01 1.15
C LEU A 132 9.03 -3.50 1.23
N ALA A 133 10.31 -3.84 1.30
CA ALA A 133 10.79 -5.23 1.44
C ALA A 133 10.25 -5.87 2.72
N THR A 134 10.22 -5.16 3.84
CA THR A 134 9.65 -5.63 5.11
C THR A 134 8.16 -5.98 4.98
N PHE A 135 7.44 -5.35 4.08
CA PHE A 135 6.05 -5.67 3.75
C PHE A 135 5.89 -6.58 2.53
N ASP A 136 6.86 -7.45 2.30
CA ASP A 136 6.86 -8.49 1.25
C ASP A 136 6.73 -7.94 -0.18
N ALA A 137 7.24 -6.74 -0.45
CA ALA A 137 7.34 -6.27 -1.82
C ALA A 137 8.33 -7.16 -2.60
N PRO A 138 8.03 -7.53 -3.86
CA PRO A 138 8.87 -8.44 -4.63
C PRO A 138 10.23 -7.82 -4.93
N GLU A 139 11.27 -8.63 -4.90
CA GLU A 139 12.66 -8.21 -5.19
C GLU A 139 12.88 -7.76 -6.63
N ARG A 140 11.97 -8.13 -7.54
CA ARG A 140 12.02 -7.85 -8.99
C ARG A 140 13.18 -8.55 -9.72
N GLU A 141 13.73 -9.60 -9.14
CA GLU A 141 14.72 -10.48 -9.76
C GLU A 141 14.07 -11.41 -10.79
N PHE A 142 12.89 -11.94 -10.44
CA PHE A 142 12.11 -12.85 -11.26
C PHE A 142 10.60 -12.58 -11.11
N CYS A 143 9.82 -13.12 -12.05
CA CYS A 143 8.37 -13.00 -12.01
C CYS A 143 7.77 -13.78 -10.84
N ILE A 144 6.97 -13.13 -10.02
CA ILE A 144 6.27 -13.73 -8.89
C ILE A 144 4.78 -13.77 -9.18
N VAL A 145 4.23 -14.97 -9.27
CA VAL A 145 2.79 -15.18 -9.55
C VAL A 145 1.94 -14.80 -8.33
N ARG A 146 2.44 -15.08 -7.12
CA ARG A 146 1.76 -14.76 -5.86
C ARG A 146 2.77 -14.21 -4.87
N ARG A 147 2.53 -12.99 -4.41
CA ARG A 147 3.35 -12.36 -3.35
C ARG A 147 3.17 -13.08 -2.02
N SER A 148 4.23 -13.17 -1.25
CA SER A 148 4.16 -13.58 0.16
C SER A 148 3.32 -12.59 0.95
N VAL A 149 2.67 -13.07 2.00
CA VAL A 149 1.95 -12.23 2.96
C VAL A 149 2.36 -12.72 4.34
N THR A 150 3.40 -12.11 4.91
CA THR A 150 3.89 -12.42 6.24
C THR A 150 3.31 -11.44 7.28
N ASN A 151 3.38 -11.82 8.54
CA ASN A 151 3.05 -10.94 9.66
C ASN A 151 4.17 -11.08 10.69
N THR A 152 5.08 -10.11 10.70
CA THR A 152 6.29 -10.14 11.51
C THR A 152 6.35 -8.95 12.47
N PRO A 153 7.02 -9.09 13.65
CA PRO A 153 7.26 -7.97 14.55
C PRO A 153 8.01 -6.80 13.89
N LEU A 154 8.88 -7.10 12.92
CA LEU A 154 9.62 -6.08 12.17
C LEU A 154 8.69 -5.12 11.41
N GLN A 155 7.57 -5.61 10.89
CA GLN A 155 6.58 -4.77 10.22
C GLN A 155 5.98 -3.74 11.19
N ALA A 156 5.70 -4.13 12.42
CA ALA A 156 5.24 -3.20 13.45
C ALA A 156 6.32 -2.15 13.79
N LEU A 157 7.58 -2.58 13.92
CA LEU A 157 8.70 -1.68 14.16
C LEU A 157 8.91 -0.67 13.02
N VAL A 158 8.76 -1.09 11.77
CA VAL A 158 8.84 -0.19 10.61
C VAL A 158 7.73 0.87 10.67
N LEU A 159 6.49 0.50 10.96
CA LEU A 159 5.39 1.47 11.09
C LEU A 159 5.63 2.50 12.20
N MET A 160 6.38 2.14 13.24
CA MET A 160 6.66 3.00 14.38
C MET A 160 7.93 3.87 14.21
N ASN A 161 8.86 3.47 13.35
CA ASN A 161 10.19 4.08 13.30
C ASN A 161 10.61 4.60 11.91
N ASP A 162 10.03 4.09 10.82
CA ASP A 162 10.37 4.60 9.48
C ASP A 162 9.91 6.07 9.34
N PRO A 163 10.79 6.97 8.89
CA PRO A 163 10.50 8.41 8.78
C PRO A 163 9.21 8.72 8.03
N THR A 164 8.89 7.96 6.97
CA THR A 164 7.65 8.15 6.20
C THR A 164 6.41 7.95 7.06
N PHE A 165 6.37 6.87 7.86
CA PHE A 165 5.20 6.55 8.68
C PHE A 165 5.09 7.46 9.90
N VAL A 166 6.22 7.82 10.50
CA VAL A 166 6.25 8.78 11.63
C VAL A 166 5.77 10.16 11.17
N GLU A 167 6.25 10.64 10.02
CA GLU A 167 5.82 11.91 9.45
C GLU A 167 4.33 11.88 9.06
N ALA A 168 3.89 10.82 8.39
CA ALA A 168 2.49 10.64 8.02
C ALA A 168 1.59 10.62 9.27
N SER A 169 1.99 9.94 10.33
CA SER A 169 1.25 9.90 11.60
C SER A 169 1.16 11.28 12.25
N ARG A 170 2.26 12.04 12.25
CA ARG A 170 2.26 13.42 12.75
C ARG A 170 1.32 14.31 11.95
N LYS A 171 1.36 14.21 10.62
CA LYS A 171 0.48 15.00 9.75
C LYS A 171 -0.99 14.59 9.87
N LEU A 172 -1.27 13.31 10.03
CA LEU A 172 -2.62 12.86 10.34
C LEU A 172 -3.13 13.44 11.66
N ALA A 173 -2.30 13.42 12.72
CA ALA A 173 -2.67 14.01 14.00
C ALA A 173 -2.94 15.52 13.89
N GLU A 174 -2.13 16.26 13.12
CA GLU A 174 -2.36 17.67 12.82
C GLU A 174 -3.71 17.87 12.14
N ARG A 175 -4.04 17.09 11.13
CA ARG A 175 -5.34 17.12 10.45
C ARG A 175 -6.51 16.78 11.37
N LEU A 176 -6.37 15.79 12.23
CA LEU A 176 -7.40 15.44 13.22
C LEU A 176 -7.70 16.58 14.17
N ILE A 177 -6.70 17.37 14.53
CA ILE A 177 -6.85 18.53 15.43
C ILE A 177 -7.49 19.71 14.70
N THR A 178 -7.07 19.97 13.47
CA THR A 178 -7.50 21.16 12.71
C THR A 178 -8.80 20.95 11.93
N GLU A 179 -9.01 19.76 11.34
CA GLU A 179 -10.13 19.46 10.45
C GLU A 179 -11.21 18.59 11.12
N GLY A 180 -10.84 17.80 12.15
CA GLY A 180 -11.70 16.79 12.79
C GLY A 180 -12.74 17.35 13.78
N GLY A 181 -12.86 18.68 13.90
CA GLY A 181 -13.81 19.33 14.82
C GLY A 181 -13.31 19.50 16.26
N SER A 182 -14.14 20.10 17.11
CA SER A 182 -13.75 20.45 18.50
C SER A 182 -13.89 19.31 19.50
N VAL A 183 -14.71 18.30 19.18
CA VAL A 183 -15.04 17.20 20.12
C VAL A 183 -14.30 15.92 19.72
N THR A 184 -13.80 15.19 20.71
CA THR A 184 -13.06 13.93 20.48
C THR A 184 -13.81 12.92 19.61
N LYS A 185 -15.13 12.80 19.78
CA LYS A 185 -15.98 11.91 18.96
C LYS A 185 -15.92 12.27 17.47
N GLN A 186 -15.95 13.55 17.13
CA GLN A 186 -15.86 14.02 15.76
C GLN A 186 -14.48 13.72 15.17
N ARG A 187 -13.42 13.93 15.93
CA ARG A 187 -12.04 13.59 15.51
C ARG A 187 -11.86 12.12 15.25
N ILE A 188 -12.44 11.25 16.09
CA ILE A 188 -12.44 9.80 15.87
C ILE A 188 -13.21 9.45 14.59
N GLN A 189 -14.39 10.03 14.38
CA GLN A 189 -15.17 9.80 13.16
C GLN A 189 -14.46 10.30 11.89
N PHE A 190 -13.68 11.38 11.99
CA PHE A 190 -12.89 11.88 10.88
C PHE A 190 -11.68 10.99 10.57
N ALA A 191 -11.14 10.29 11.57
CA ALA A 191 -10.00 9.38 11.40
C ALA A 191 -10.37 8.09 10.66
N TYR A 192 -11.64 7.66 10.70
CA TYR A 192 -12.16 6.41 10.13
C TYR A 192 -13.11 6.67 8.96
#